data_91ce41707cf4dbd4652847e7e3cd6a20
#
_entry.id   91ce41707cf4dbd4652847e7e3cd6a20
#
_cell.length_a   1.000
_cell.length_b   1.000
_cell.length_c   1.000
_cell.angle_alpha   90.00
_cell.angle_beta   90.00
_cell.angle_gamma   90.00
#
_symmetry.space_group_name_H-M   'P 1'
#
loop_
_entity.id
_entity.type
_entity.pdbx_description
1 polymer ?
#
loop_
_entity_poly.entity_id
_entity_poly.type
_entity_poly.pdbx_seq_one_letter_code
_entity_poly.pdbx_strand_id
1 'polypeptide(L)'
;RLHAVLADSRGGSLSWCAAEVGGEYPALTPDCAAAHWFEREIAEQWGLRPDGHPWLKPVRFHRSHREGRDAWGRSTDVLVEPAVTDFFRVEGEEVHEVAVGPVHAGIIEPGHFRFQCHDERVFHLEIALGFQHRGIERALVGGPDRRTVHLMETLAGDTTIGHALAHAQAVEALAGCKVPARAQGLR
;
A
#
# COMPACT_ATOMS: atom_id res chain seq x y z
N ARG A 1 10.12 14.34 7.04
CA ARG A 1 11.09 13.22 6.90
C ARG A 1 10.47 12.08 6.16
N LEU A 2 11.25 11.44 5.29
CA LEU A 2 10.98 10.10 4.80
C LEU A 2 11.77 9.10 5.63
N HIS A 3 11.17 7.96 5.89
CA HIS A 3 11.77 6.85 6.61
C HIS A 3 11.73 5.62 5.73
N ALA A 4 12.83 4.87 5.69
CA ALA A 4 12.89 3.57 5.03
C ALA A 4 13.37 2.51 6.00
N VAL A 5 12.70 1.36 6.00
CA VAL A 5 13.12 0.15 6.70
C VAL A 5 13.45 -0.88 5.65
N LEU A 6 14.69 -1.32 5.64
CA LEU A 6 15.22 -2.29 4.69
C LEU A 6 15.44 -3.62 5.41
N ALA A 7 14.91 -4.69 4.86
CA ALA A 7 15.09 -6.04 5.40
C ALA A 7 16.13 -6.81 4.57
N ASP A 8 17.17 -7.29 5.22
CA ASP A 8 18.05 -8.30 4.65
C ASP A 8 17.55 -9.70 5.03
N SER A 9 16.89 -10.35 4.10
CA SER A 9 16.34 -11.69 4.30
C SER A 9 17.40 -12.78 4.48
N ARG A 10 18.64 -12.55 4.06
CA ARG A 10 19.76 -13.50 4.19
C ARG A 10 20.43 -13.38 5.54
N GLY A 11 20.67 -12.15 5.98
CA GLY A 11 21.30 -11.86 7.27
C GLY A 11 20.33 -11.78 8.43
N GLY A 12 19.01 -11.73 8.18
CA GLY A 12 17.98 -11.57 9.20
C GLY A 12 18.04 -10.22 9.92
N SER A 13 18.61 -9.20 9.27
CA SER A 13 18.80 -7.87 9.85
C SER A 13 17.83 -6.85 9.25
N LEU A 14 17.51 -5.83 10.04
CA LEU A 14 16.77 -4.65 9.58
C LEU A 14 17.69 -3.43 9.66
N SER A 15 17.67 -2.65 8.60
CA SER A 15 18.32 -1.34 8.56
C SER A 15 17.27 -0.24 8.45
N TRP A 16 17.43 0.82 9.20
CA TRP A 16 16.58 1.98 9.15
C TRP A 16 17.36 3.22 8.73
N CYS A 17 16.78 4.00 7.84
CA CYS A 17 17.31 5.29 7.46
C CYS A 17 16.21 6.34 7.38
N ALA A 18 16.60 7.60 7.47
CA ALA A 18 15.70 8.73 7.33
C ALA A 18 16.37 9.87 6.56
N ALA A 19 15.57 10.58 5.75
CA ALA A 19 16.01 11.73 5.00
C ALA A 19 15.04 12.90 5.18
N GLU A 20 15.56 14.11 5.23
CA GLU A 20 14.76 15.32 5.13
C GLU A 20 14.40 15.54 3.66
N VAL A 21 13.12 15.79 3.41
CA VAL A 21 12.63 16.08 2.06
C VAL A 21 11.72 17.31 2.08
N GLY A 22 11.73 18.04 0.99
CA GLY A 22 10.87 19.22 0.79
C GLY A 22 9.45 18.85 0.36
N GLY A 23 9.03 19.34 -0.79
CA GLY A 23 7.75 18.98 -1.43
C GLY A 23 7.86 17.81 -2.40
N GLU A 24 9.06 17.55 -2.90
CA GLU A 24 9.38 16.52 -3.88
C GLU A 24 10.73 15.87 -3.58
N TYR A 25 10.96 14.69 -4.14
CA TYR A 25 12.20 13.94 -4.03
C TYR A 25 12.34 13.01 -5.25
N PRO A 26 13.57 12.63 -5.67
CA PRO A 26 13.77 11.67 -6.75
C PRO A 26 13.11 10.33 -6.42
N ALA A 27 12.29 9.81 -7.33
CA ALA A 27 11.64 8.51 -7.13
C ALA A 27 12.66 7.37 -7.06
N LEU A 28 12.45 6.44 -6.16
CA LEU A 28 13.24 5.23 -6.02
C LEU A 28 12.72 4.09 -6.92
N THR A 29 11.45 4.13 -7.29
CA THR A 29 10.77 3.08 -8.07
C THR A 29 11.50 2.68 -9.37
N PRO A 30 12.10 3.62 -10.16
CA PRO A 30 12.83 3.24 -11.37
C PRO A 30 13.99 2.26 -11.11
N ASP A 31 14.65 2.40 -9.96
CA ASP A 31 15.81 1.57 -9.57
C ASP A 31 15.40 0.43 -8.64
N CYS A 32 14.28 0.55 -7.94
CA CYS A 32 13.78 -0.40 -6.96
C CYS A 32 12.26 -0.55 -7.06
N ALA A 33 11.79 -1.50 -7.86
CA ALA A 33 10.36 -1.72 -8.09
C ALA A 33 9.56 -1.99 -6.79
N ALA A 34 10.20 -2.49 -5.73
CA ALA A 34 9.57 -2.69 -4.43
C ALA A 34 9.10 -1.37 -3.77
N ALA A 35 9.65 -0.22 -4.18
CA ALA A 35 9.25 1.09 -3.67
C ALA A 35 7.93 1.60 -4.27
N HIS A 36 7.45 1.02 -5.37
CA HIS A 36 6.36 1.51 -6.20
C HIS A 36 5.11 1.92 -5.38
N TRP A 37 4.58 1.01 -4.59
CA TRP A 37 3.36 1.27 -3.83
C TRP A 37 3.59 2.24 -2.67
N PHE A 38 4.73 2.15 -2.01
CA PHE A 38 5.09 3.04 -0.91
C PHE A 38 5.20 4.49 -1.39
N GLU A 39 5.80 4.74 -2.55
CA GLU A 39 5.92 6.08 -3.10
C GLU A 39 4.56 6.66 -3.52
N ARG A 40 3.67 5.85 -4.07
CA ARG A 40 2.29 6.25 -4.35
C ARG A 40 1.51 6.59 -3.08
N GLU A 41 1.67 5.80 -2.02
CA GLU A 41 1.07 6.09 -0.70
C GLU A 41 1.63 7.37 -0.09
N ILE A 42 2.94 7.56 -0.13
CA ILE A 42 3.60 8.77 0.36
C ILE A 42 3.05 10.01 -0.37
N ALA A 43 2.92 9.93 -1.69
CA ALA A 43 2.34 11.00 -2.48
C ALA A 43 0.90 11.30 -2.07
N GLU A 44 0.07 10.28 -1.94
CA GLU A 44 -1.34 10.44 -1.61
C GLU A 44 -1.56 10.91 -0.19
N GLN A 45 -0.89 10.31 0.79
CA GLN A 45 -1.11 10.62 2.20
C GLN A 45 -0.42 11.89 2.66
N TRP A 46 0.70 12.25 2.07
CA TRP A 46 1.55 13.33 2.59
C TRP A 46 1.80 14.47 1.61
N GLY A 47 1.29 14.34 0.38
CA GLY A 47 1.50 15.35 -0.66
C GLY A 47 2.96 15.57 -1.02
N LEU A 48 3.80 14.53 -0.88
CA LEU A 48 5.19 14.53 -1.30
C LEU A 48 5.30 13.87 -2.66
N ARG A 49 5.81 14.57 -3.65
CA ARG A 49 5.90 14.07 -5.03
C ARG A 49 7.19 13.29 -5.26
N PRO A 50 7.12 11.98 -5.59
CA PRO A 50 8.26 11.24 -6.09
C PRO A 50 8.50 11.61 -7.56
N ASP A 51 9.49 12.44 -7.82
CA ASP A 51 9.81 12.89 -9.18
C ASP A 51 10.43 11.76 -10.00
N GLY A 52 9.94 11.59 -11.24
CA GLY A 52 10.33 10.46 -12.08
C GLY A 52 9.65 9.12 -11.74
N HIS A 53 8.65 9.11 -10.86
CA HIS A 53 7.88 7.88 -10.61
C HIS A 53 7.14 7.44 -11.89
N PRO A 54 7.32 6.19 -12.38
CA PRO A 54 6.81 5.76 -13.68
C PRO A 54 5.29 5.70 -13.78
N TRP A 55 4.60 5.62 -12.64
CA TRP A 55 3.16 5.48 -12.61
C TRP A 55 2.55 6.03 -11.31
N LEU A 56 2.52 7.33 -11.18
CA LEU A 56 2.02 8.02 -10.00
C LEU A 56 0.51 8.16 -10.04
N LYS A 57 -0.20 7.18 -9.51
CA LYS A 57 -1.67 7.16 -9.37
C LYS A 57 -2.08 6.98 -7.91
N PRO A 58 -3.26 7.49 -7.50
CA PRO A 58 -3.82 7.23 -6.18
C PRO A 58 -3.96 5.74 -5.89
N VAL A 59 -3.90 5.38 -4.61
CA VAL A 59 -4.08 4.01 -4.12
C VAL A 59 -5.37 3.89 -3.30
N ARG A 60 -5.58 4.81 -2.36
CA ARG A 60 -6.67 4.76 -1.37
C ARG A 60 -7.77 5.78 -1.64
N PHE A 61 -7.54 6.70 -2.55
CA PHE A 61 -8.48 7.72 -2.98
C PHE A 61 -9.00 8.59 -1.83
N HIS A 62 -8.08 9.14 -1.04
CA HIS A 62 -8.40 10.14 -0.03
C HIS A 62 -7.50 11.37 -0.16
N ARG A 63 -7.86 12.43 0.54
CA ARG A 63 -7.06 13.64 0.61
C ARG A 63 -5.79 13.41 1.42
N SER A 64 -4.76 14.20 1.12
CA SER A 64 -3.55 14.24 1.93
C SER A 64 -3.87 14.55 3.40
N HIS A 65 -3.13 13.96 4.31
CA HIS A 65 -3.17 14.28 5.75
C HIS A 65 -2.54 15.63 6.07
N ARG A 66 -1.85 16.23 5.10
CA ARG A 66 -1.26 17.58 5.22
C ARG A 66 -2.14 18.57 4.48
N GLU A 67 -2.71 19.51 5.24
CA GLU A 67 -3.53 20.57 4.68
C GLU A 67 -2.76 21.40 3.63
N GLY A 68 -3.42 21.69 2.52
CA GLY A 68 -2.83 22.45 1.41
C GLY A 68 -1.72 21.71 0.64
N ARG A 69 -1.54 20.41 0.86
CA ARG A 69 -0.55 19.60 0.15
C ARG A 69 -1.25 18.48 -0.63
N ASP A 70 -1.01 18.44 -1.91
CA ASP A 70 -1.49 17.39 -2.81
C ASP A 70 -0.44 17.12 -3.89
N ALA A 71 -0.06 15.86 -4.07
CA ALA A 71 1.00 15.49 -5.00
C ALA A 71 0.61 15.64 -6.48
N TRP A 72 -0.69 15.75 -6.76
CA TRP A 72 -1.25 15.96 -8.11
C TRP A 72 -1.65 17.42 -8.36
N GLY A 73 -1.46 18.31 -7.37
CA GLY A 73 -1.84 19.72 -7.49
C GLY A 73 -3.35 19.97 -7.51
N ARG A 74 -4.16 19.03 -7.00
CA ARG A 74 -5.61 19.20 -6.91
C ARG A 74 -5.97 20.27 -5.89
N SER A 75 -6.97 21.07 -6.21
CA SER A 75 -7.52 22.05 -5.28
C SER A 75 -8.18 21.38 -4.08
N THR A 76 -8.22 22.06 -2.93
CA THR A 76 -8.81 21.56 -1.69
C THR A 76 -10.32 21.31 -1.77
N ASP A 77 -10.98 21.90 -2.72
CA ASP A 77 -12.43 21.76 -2.97
C ASP A 77 -12.77 20.62 -3.93
N VAL A 78 -11.78 20.02 -4.61
CA VAL A 78 -12.01 18.89 -5.48
C VAL A 78 -12.43 17.66 -4.66
N LEU A 79 -13.58 17.08 -5.00
CA LEU A 79 -14.00 15.80 -4.43
C LEU A 79 -13.09 14.70 -4.94
N VAL A 80 -12.50 13.93 -4.04
CA VAL A 80 -11.75 12.74 -4.37
C VAL A 80 -12.72 11.56 -4.26
N GLU A 81 -13.16 11.04 -5.40
CA GLU A 81 -14.08 9.91 -5.43
C GLU A 81 -13.29 8.59 -5.37
N PRO A 82 -13.71 7.64 -4.50
CA PRO A 82 -13.04 6.35 -4.40
C PRO A 82 -13.08 5.57 -5.72
N ALA A 83 -11.94 4.99 -6.08
CA ALA A 83 -11.78 4.15 -7.28
C ALA A 83 -12.01 4.83 -8.64
N VAL A 84 -12.18 6.16 -8.67
CA VAL A 84 -12.27 6.91 -9.92
C VAL A 84 -10.85 7.29 -10.37
N THR A 85 -10.40 6.68 -11.43
CA THR A 85 -9.07 6.92 -12.03
C THR A 85 -9.11 6.62 -13.53
N ASP A 86 -8.17 7.22 -14.25
CA ASP A 86 -7.96 6.91 -15.66
C ASP A 86 -7.21 5.59 -15.79
N PHE A 87 -7.81 4.64 -16.51
CA PHE A 87 -7.15 3.39 -16.85
C PHE A 87 -6.47 3.51 -18.21
N PHE A 88 -5.37 2.78 -18.36
CA PHE A 88 -4.71 2.66 -19.65
C PHE A 88 -5.64 2.00 -20.68
N ARG A 89 -5.66 2.54 -21.90
CA ARG A 89 -6.47 2.01 -23.00
C ARG A 89 -5.60 1.74 -24.21
N VAL A 90 -5.89 0.62 -24.86
CA VAL A 90 -5.33 0.27 -26.17
C VAL A 90 -6.46 0.45 -27.19
N GLU A 91 -6.15 1.15 -28.28
CA GLU A 91 -7.10 1.34 -29.38
C GLU A 91 -6.81 0.37 -30.53
N GLY A 92 -7.85 -0.16 -31.16
CA GLY A 92 -7.77 -1.09 -32.30
C GLY A 92 -9.11 -1.75 -32.57
N GLU A 93 -9.32 -2.21 -33.82
CA GLU A 93 -10.64 -2.74 -34.26
C GLU A 93 -11.06 -4.01 -33.49
N GLU A 94 -10.13 -4.84 -33.08
CA GLU A 94 -10.39 -6.11 -32.36
C GLU A 94 -9.93 -6.06 -30.90
N VAL A 95 -9.59 -4.87 -30.40
CA VAL A 95 -9.20 -4.72 -28.99
C VAL A 95 -10.45 -4.56 -28.13
N HIS A 96 -10.52 -5.34 -27.08
CA HIS A 96 -11.59 -5.24 -26.09
C HIS A 96 -11.02 -5.14 -24.67
N GLU A 97 -11.81 -4.54 -23.80
CA GLU A 97 -11.48 -4.34 -22.40
C GLU A 97 -12.26 -5.30 -21.52
N VAL A 98 -11.58 -6.00 -20.63
CA VAL A 98 -12.21 -6.88 -19.63
C VAL A 98 -11.91 -6.34 -18.24
N ALA A 99 -12.97 -6.12 -17.47
CA ALA A 99 -12.90 -5.63 -16.09
C ALA A 99 -13.33 -6.75 -15.13
N VAL A 100 -12.48 -7.07 -14.16
CA VAL A 100 -12.72 -8.11 -13.15
C VAL A 100 -12.56 -7.51 -11.75
N GLY A 101 -13.54 -7.74 -10.90
CA GLY A 101 -13.57 -7.17 -9.54
C GLY A 101 -14.08 -5.72 -9.50
N PRO A 102 -14.02 -5.07 -8.33
CA PRO A 102 -13.25 -5.43 -7.11
C PRO A 102 -13.83 -6.54 -6.25
N VAL A 103 -15.09 -6.92 -6.45
CA VAL A 103 -15.73 -7.98 -5.67
C VAL A 103 -15.55 -9.34 -6.35
N HIS A 104 -15.04 -10.32 -5.60
CA HIS A 104 -14.77 -11.68 -6.06
C HIS A 104 -15.54 -12.72 -5.23
N ALA A 105 -16.82 -12.44 -4.95
CA ALA A 105 -17.73 -13.27 -4.14
C ALA A 105 -17.20 -13.62 -2.74
N GLY A 106 -16.30 -12.81 -2.18
CA GLY A 106 -15.69 -13.04 -0.87
C GLY A 106 -14.67 -14.18 -0.82
N ILE A 107 -14.24 -14.72 -1.97
CA ILE A 107 -13.25 -15.81 -2.04
C ILE A 107 -11.83 -15.27 -1.96
N ILE A 108 -11.56 -14.16 -2.64
CA ILE A 108 -10.31 -13.41 -2.52
C ILE A 108 -10.59 -11.97 -2.09
N GLU A 109 -9.55 -11.31 -1.58
CA GLU A 109 -9.64 -9.93 -1.16
C GLU A 109 -9.91 -8.99 -2.35
N PRO A 110 -10.57 -7.84 -2.13
CA PRO A 110 -10.96 -6.92 -3.20
C PRO A 110 -9.76 -6.38 -3.97
N GLY A 111 -9.83 -6.52 -5.28
CA GLY A 111 -8.89 -5.94 -6.22
C GLY A 111 -9.58 -5.80 -7.57
N HIS A 112 -9.30 -4.72 -8.28
CA HIS A 112 -9.83 -4.50 -9.63
C HIS A 112 -8.73 -4.77 -10.64
N PHE A 113 -9.04 -5.61 -11.63
CA PHE A 113 -8.15 -5.99 -12.70
C PHE A 113 -8.74 -5.49 -14.02
N ARG A 114 -7.99 -4.71 -14.76
CA ARG A 114 -8.38 -4.17 -16.05
C ARG A 114 -7.45 -4.72 -17.12
N PHE A 115 -8.00 -5.56 -17.97
CA PHE A 115 -7.28 -6.18 -19.08
C PHE A 115 -7.60 -5.48 -20.38
N GLN A 116 -6.58 -5.24 -21.19
CA GLN A 116 -6.69 -4.86 -22.60
C GLN A 116 -6.30 -6.06 -23.43
N CYS A 117 -7.25 -6.60 -24.17
CA CYS A 117 -7.10 -7.88 -24.88
C CYS A 117 -7.36 -7.73 -26.37
N HIS A 118 -6.72 -8.59 -27.16
CA HIS A 118 -7.05 -8.90 -28.53
C HIS A 118 -7.18 -10.42 -28.61
N ASP A 119 -8.37 -10.91 -28.95
CA ASP A 119 -8.74 -12.31 -28.78
C ASP A 119 -8.42 -12.81 -27.35
N GLU A 120 -7.67 -13.88 -27.22
CA GLU A 120 -7.24 -14.47 -25.94
C GLU A 120 -5.91 -13.87 -25.43
N ARG A 121 -5.31 -12.91 -26.13
CA ARG A 121 -4.03 -12.34 -25.78
C ARG A 121 -4.20 -11.06 -24.98
N VAL A 122 -3.63 -11.04 -23.78
CA VAL A 122 -3.55 -9.84 -22.95
C VAL A 122 -2.38 -8.99 -23.37
N PHE A 123 -2.65 -7.75 -23.78
CA PHE A 123 -1.62 -6.76 -24.10
C PHE A 123 -1.20 -5.94 -22.90
N HIS A 124 -2.16 -5.62 -22.03
CA HIS A 124 -1.90 -4.82 -20.85
C HIS A 124 -2.81 -5.24 -19.71
N LEU A 125 -2.26 -5.28 -18.51
CA LEU A 125 -2.98 -5.49 -17.27
C LEU A 125 -2.70 -4.31 -16.33
N GLU A 126 -3.76 -3.67 -15.91
CA GLU A 126 -3.71 -2.68 -14.84
C GLU A 126 -4.44 -3.22 -13.60
N ILE A 127 -3.79 -3.12 -12.45
CA ILE A 127 -4.33 -3.58 -11.16
C ILE A 127 -4.55 -2.37 -10.27
N ALA A 128 -5.78 -2.19 -9.80
CA ALA A 128 -6.12 -1.20 -8.79
C ALA A 128 -6.42 -1.90 -7.46
N LEU A 129 -5.72 -1.49 -6.41
CA LEU A 129 -5.87 -1.96 -5.05
C LEU A 129 -6.41 -0.82 -4.16
N GLY A 130 -6.46 -1.03 -2.86
CA GLY A 130 -6.92 -0.02 -1.90
C GLY A 130 -8.39 -0.16 -1.48
N PHE A 131 -9.13 -1.12 -2.02
CA PHE A 131 -10.55 -1.31 -1.73
C PHE A 131 -10.84 -1.80 -0.30
N GLN A 132 -9.82 -2.27 0.41
CA GLN A 132 -9.92 -2.63 1.83
C GLN A 132 -9.46 -1.52 2.78
N HIS A 133 -9.08 -0.36 2.28
CA HIS A 133 -8.61 0.73 3.10
C HIS A 133 -9.64 1.16 4.14
N ARG A 134 -9.27 1.11 5.41
CA ARG A 134 -10.11 1.45 6.58
C ARG A 134 -9.39 2.39 7.55
N GLY A 135 -8.25 2.95 7.17
CA GLY A 135 -7.47 3.86 8.00
C GLY A 135 -6.77 3.17 9.19
N ILE A 136 -6.39 1.90 9.05
CA ILE A 136 -5.76 1.13 10.14
C ILE A 136 -4.45 1.79 10.58
N GLU A 137 -3.57 2.20 9.68
CA GLU A 137 -2.31 2.84 10.03
C GLU A 137 -2.54 4.12 10.85
N ARG A 138 -3.56 4.90 10.51
CA ARG A 138 -3.92 6.10 11.28
C ARG A 138 -4.44 5.74 12.68
N ALA A 139 -5.19 4.66 12.80
CA ALA A 139 -5.68 4.17 14.08
C ALA A 139 -4.57 3.66 15.00
N LEU A 140 -3.41 3.30 14.42
CA LEU A 140 -2.24 2.83 15.17
C LEU A 140 -1.33 3.96 15.67
N VAL A 141 -1.56 5.20 15.27
CA VAL A 141 -0.78 6.35 15.73
C VAL A 141 -0.93 6.52 17.24
N GLY A 142 0.18 6.62 17.94
CA GLY A 142 0.23 6.72 19.40
C GLY A 142 0.82 5.48 20.09
N GLY A 143 1.13 4.47 19.33
CA GLY A 143 1.81 3.25 19.80
C GLY A 143 0.86 2.11 20.15
N PRO A 144 1.39 0.92 20.47
CA PRO A 144 0.59 -0.25 20.72
C PRO A 144 -0.20 -0.14 22.03
N ASP A 145 -1.48 -0.49 21.97
CA ASP A 145 -2.39 -0.66 23.10
C ASP A 145 -3.09 -2.04 23.03
N ARG A 146 -4.03 -2.28 23.93
CA ARG A 146 -4.76 -3.56 23.97
C ARG A 146 -5.61 -3.83 22.73
N ARG A 147 -5.95 -2.81 21.93
CA ARG A 147 -6.76 -2.94 20.70
C ARG A 147 -5.87 -3.20 19.49
N THR A 148 -4.58 -2.93 19.60
CA THR A 148 -3.66 -3.01 18.47
C THR A 148 -3.65 -4.38 17.81
N VAL A 149 -3.70 -5.47 18.59
CA VAL A 149 -3.76 -6.83 18.02
C VAL A 149 -4.99 -7.03 17.14
N HIS A 150 -6.14 -6.51 17.54
CA HIS A 150 -7.38 -6.61 16.75
C HIS A 150 -7.31 -5.74 15.48
N LEU A 151 -6.65 -4.59 15.54
CA LEU A 151 -6.40 -3.76 14.37
C LEU A 151 -5.49 -4.50 13.38
N MET A 152 -4.45 -5.19 13.88
CA MET A 152 -3.56 -6.01 13.04
C MET A 152 -4.32 -7.16 12.36
N GLU A 153 -5.19 -7.84 13.08
CA GLU A 153 -6.04 -8.91 12.54
C GLU A 153 -6.94 -8.44 11.40
N THR A 154 -7.28 -7.16 11.36
CA THR A 154 -8.17 -6.58 10.34
C THR A 154 -7.46 -5.93 9.16
N LEU A 155 -6.12 -5.95 9.11
CA LEU A 155 -5.37 -5.40 7.98
C LEU A 155 -5.73 -6.11 6.67
N ALA A 156 -5.76 -7.43 6.69
CA ALA A 156 -6.20 -8.26 5.59
C ALA A 156 -6.84 -9.53 6.15
N GLY A 157 -8.11 -9.76 5.83
CA GLY A 157 -8.91 -10.86 6.39
C GLY A 157 -8.33 -12.24 6.14
N ASP A 158 -7.77 -12.46 4.96
CA ASP A 158 -7.12 -13.73 4.57
C ASP A 158 -5.77 -13.94 5.26
N THR A 159 -5.20 -12.91 5.90
CA THR A 159 -3.88 -12.96 6.53
C THR A 159 -3.94 -12.56 8.02
N THR A 160 -5.10 -12.69 8.64
CA THR A 160 -5.37 -12.32 10.04
C THR A 160 -4.30 -12.84 11.00
N ILE A 161 -4.00 -14.13 10.94
CA ILE A 161 -3.01 -14.76 11.83
C ILE A 161 -1.60 -14.28 11.51
N GLY A 162 -1.25 -14.14 10.24
CA GLY A 162 0.07 -13.65 9.81
C GLY A 162 0.37 -12.25 10.34
N HIS A 163 -0.59 -11.32 10.25
CA HIS A 163 -0.43 -9.96 10.76
C HIS A 163 -0.38 -9.90 12.29
N ALA A 164 -1.23 -10.66 12.97
CA ALA A 164 -1.21 -10.74 14.43
C ALA A 164 0.12 -11.31 14.94
N LEU A 165 0.64 -12.36 14.28
CA LEU A 165 1.91 -12.97 14.60
C LEU A 165 3.08 -12.00 14.36
N ALA A 166 3.12 -11.33 13.21
CA ALA A 166 4.14 -10.34 12.90
C ALA A 166 4.18 -9.20 13.93
N HIS A 167 3.00 -8.70 14.32
CA HIS A 167 2.88 -7.70 15.38
C HIS A 167 3.43 -8.21 16.71
N ALA A 168 3.02 -9.41 17.15
CA ALA A 168 3.49 -9.98 18.39
C ALA A 168 5.02 -10.13 18.40
N GLN A 169 5.60 -10.65 17.34
CA GLN A 169 7.05 -10.82 17.19
C GLN A 169 7.78 -9.47 17.22
N ALA A 170 7.25 -8.45 16.56
CA ALA A 170 7.84 -7.11 16.57
C ALA A 170 7.84 -6.50 17.98
N VAL A 171 6.73 -6.59 18.71
CA VAL A 171 6.61 -6.08 20.08
C VAL A 171 7.53 -6.84 21.03
N GLU A 172 7.61 -8.17 20.92
CA GLU A 172 8.48 -9.02 21.73
C GLU A 172 9.96 -8.71 21.49
N ALA A 173 10.34 -8.51 20.24
CA ALA A 173 11.72 -8.14 19.88
C ALA A 173 12.09 -6.76 20.42
N LEU A 174 11.22 -5.76 20.30
CA LEU A 174 11.42 -4.42 20.82
C LEU A 174 11.50 -4.40 22.36
N ALA A 175 10.72 -5.25 23.01
CA ALA A 175 10.72 -5.39 24.46
C ALA A 175 11.87 -6.26 25.02
N GLY A 176 12.65 -6.91 24.13
CA GLY A 176 13.69 -7.86 24.52
C GLY A 176 13.14 -9.10 25.25
N CYS A 177 11.90 -9.47 24.97
CA CYS A 177 11.23 -10.58 25.65
C CYS A 177 11.79 -11.94 25.21
N LYS A 178 12.05 -12.81 26.17
CA LYS A 178 12.34 -14.22 25.90
C LYS A 178 11.01 -14.99 25.80
N VAL A 179 10.63 -15.31 24.57
CA VAL A 179 9.37 -16.00 24.28
C VAL A 179 9.49 -17.49 24.70
N PRO A 180 8.58 -18.02 25.53
CA PRO A 180 8.59 -19.43 25.90
C PRO A 180 8.32 -20.33 24.69
N ALA A 181 8.95 -21.52 24.62
CA ALA A 181 8.78 -22.48 23.54
C ALA A 181 7.29 -22.88 23.35
N ARG A 182 6.53 -22.98 24.44
CA ARG A 182 5.08 -23.26 24.39
C ARG A 182 4.32 -22.15 23.63
N ALA A 183 4.65 -20.89 23.88
CA ALA A 183 4.01 -19.77 23.17
C ALA A 183 4.33 -19.79 21.67
N GLN A 184 5.57 -20.15 21.30
CA GLN A 184 5.96 -20.31 19.89
C GLN A 184 5.22 -21.45 19.18
N GLY A 185 4.94 -22.55 19.90
CA GLY A 185 4.23 -23.70 19.34
C GLY A 185 2.70 -23.54 19.29
N LEU A 186 2.14 -22.55 19.95
CA LEU A 186 0.69 -22.27 19.98
C LEU A 186 0.25 -21.20 18.97
N ARG A 187 1.18 -20.53 18.34
CA ARG A 187 0.98 -19.43 17.34
C ARG A 187 0.66 -19.93 15.95
#